data_6c2a1b788bdb26f4446d8bc05fa44047
#
_entry.id   6c2a1b788bdb26f4446d8bc05fa44047
#
_cell.length_a   1.000
_cell.length_b   1.000
_cell.length_c   1.000
_cell.angle_alpha   90.00
_cell.angle_beta   90.00
_cell.angle_gamma   90.00
#
_symmetry.space_group_name_H-M   'P 1'
#
loop_
_entity.id
_entity.type
_entity.pdbx_description
1 polymer ?
#
loop_
_entity_poly.entity_id
_entity_poly.type
_entity_poly.pdbx_seq_one_letter_code
_entity_poly.pdbx_strand_id
1 'polypeptide(L)'
;MALGLVTLAGCAGGGSDVAANDVPLNWQGNATPPMPPAPMRTTAASPTYTPPPIPNAPAGGSTNVLPRSAWAKMGVARMNNIVPMGGIDRITVHHDGMNAFNSTDQSSAASRIEQVRQSHTKRKARDGTLWADIGYHYVIDPAGRVWEGRSIQYQGAHVEFNNEHNLGIMCLGNYNDQRPTAAQKATIDRFVAEQMRRYRVPITRVYTHQEIRSTECPGASLQAYMVQTRGYSGMLRLAMARTDSALV
;
A
#
# COMPACT_ATOMS: atom_id res chain seq x y z
N MET A 1 14.91 27.99 -55.40
CA MET A 1 14.84 26.71 -54.68
C MET A 1 15.70 26.85 -53.41
N ALA A 2 15.07 27.06 -52.28
CA ALA A 2 15.77 27.18 -50.99
C ALA A 2 15.29 26.04 -50.09
N LEU A 3 16.22 25.14 -49.75
CA LEU A 3 15.98 24.07 -48.77
C LEU A 3 16.00 24.68 -47.35
N GLY A 4 14.88 24.59 -46.66
CA GLY A 4 14.80 24.92 -45.24
C GLY A 4 15.30 23.75 -44.38
N LEU A 5 16.31 24.00 -43.57
CA LEU A 5 16.82 23.11 -42.56
C LEU A 5 15.93 23.19 -41.30
N VAL A 6 15.26 22.12 -40.94
CA VAL A 6 14.49 22.05 -39.67
C VAL A 6 15.44 21.53 -38.58
N THR A 7 15.82 22.39 -37.67
CA THR A 7 16.53 22.03 -36.45
C THR A 7 15.57 21.52 -35.40
N LEU A 8 15.69 20.26 -35.00
CA LEU A 8 15.01 19.69 -33.84
C LEU A 8 15.69 20.20 -32.55
N ALA A 9 14.99 21.07 -31.83
CA ALA A 9 15.39 21.48 -30.49
C ALA A 9 15.05 20.35 -29.50
N GLY A 10 16.07 19.75 -28.93
CA GLY A 10 15.92 18.80 -27.81
C GLY A 10 15.53 19.55 -26.55
N CYS A 11 14.40 19.18 -25.96
CA CYS A 11 14.04 19.64 -24.62
C CYS A 11 14.90 18.92 -23.59
N ALA A 12 15.91 19.61 -23.07
CA ALA A 12 16.60 19.22 -21.85
C ALA A 12 15.62 19.40 -20.68
N GLY A 13 15.24 18.30 -20.05
CA GLY A 13 14.45 18.32 -18.81
C GLY A 13 15.28 18.94 -17.68
N GLY A 14 14.93 20.16 -17.27
CA GLY A 14 15.45 20.77 -16.07
C GLY A 14 14.99 20.00 -14.84
N GLY A 15 15.93 19.44 -14.09
CA GLY A 15 15.68 18.96 -12.73
C GLY A 15 15.36 20.18 -11.85
N SER A 16 14.12 20.28 -11.39
CA SER A 16 13.77 21.23 -10.35
C SER A 16 14.30 20.72 -9.03
N ASP A 17 15.33 21.38 -8.53
CA ASP A 17 15.73 21.26 -7.11
C ASP A 17 14.56 21.73 -6.25
N VAL A 18 13.84 20.79 -5.65
CA VAL A 18 12.82 21.10 -4.64
C VAL A 18 13.54 21.63 -3.40
N ALA A 19 13.28 22.90 -3.10
CA ALA A 19 13.83 23.58 -1.93
C ALA A 19 13.45 22.80 -0.64
N ALA A 20 14.37 22.79 0.31
CA ALA A 20 14.33 22.03 1.57
C ALA A 20 13.25 22.49 2.58
N ASN A 21 12.20 23.22 2.16
CA ASN A 21 11.22 23.86 3.04
C ASN A 21 9.78 23.38 2.87
N ASP A 22 9.49 22.39 2.00
CA ASP A 22 8.14 21.84 1.89
C ASP A 22 7.89 20.76 2.95
N VAL A 23 7.58 21.18 4.17
CA VAL A 23 7.07 20.30 5.21
C VAL A 23 5.61 19.98 4.85
N PRO A 24 5.24 18.72 4.64
CA PRO A 24 3.85 18.37 4.34
C PRO A 24 2.95 18.74 5.51
N LEU A 25 1.88 19.48 5.20
CA LEU A 25 0.86 19.86 6.18
C LEU A 25 -0.04 18.65 6.51
N ASN A 26 -0.44 18.53 7.79
CA ASN A 26 -1.52 17.60 8.15
C ASN A 26 -2.87 18.13 7.63
N TRP A 27 -3.92 17.34 7.75
CA TRP A 27 -5.28 17.69 7.29
C TRP A 27 -5.90 18.92 7.99
N GLN A 28 -5.28 19.45 9.06
CA GLN A 28 -5.67 20.71 9.75
C GLN A 28 -4.83 21.90 9.28
N GLY A 29 -3.94 21.73 8.29
CA GLY A 29 -3.05 22.79 7.81
C GLY A 29 -1.81 23.03 8.69
N ASN A 30 -1.58 22.19 9.70
CA ASN A 30 -0.40 22.28 10.56
C ASN A 30 0.74 21.38 10.02
N ALA A 31 1.97 21.83 10.18
CA ALA A 31 3.12 21.02 9.84
C ALA A 31 3.10 19.70 10.61
N THR A 32 3.16 18.57 9.90
CA THR A 32 3.30 17.26 10.56
C THR A 32 4.67 17.22 11.20
N PRO A 33 4.79 16.87 12.50
CA PRO A 33 6.11 16.67 13.11
C PRO A 33 6.84 15.58 12.31
N PRO A 34 8.15 15.75 12.07
CA PRO A 34 8.95 14.74 11.42
C PRO A 34 8.81 13.43 12.21
N MET A 35 8.50 12.34 11.54
CA MET A 35 8.56 11.01 12.17
C MET A 35 9.99 10.84 12.71
N PRO A 36 10.15 10.33 13.95
CA PRO A 36 11.48 10.05 14.46
C PRO A 36 12.21 9.13 13.46
N PRO A 37 13.52 9.36 13.21
CA PRO A 37 14.29 8.50 12.34
C PRO A 37 14.16 7.05 12.82
N ALA A 38 13.93 6.14 11.87
CA ALA A 38 13.96 4.71 12.19
C ALA A 38 15.30 4.38 12.86
N PRO A 39 15.33 3.62 13.96
CA PRO A 39 16.58 3.28 14.63
C PRO A 39 17.52 2.63 13.63
N MET A 40 18.77 3.12 13.58
CA MET A 40 19.82 2.55 12.73
C MET A 40 19.98 1.07 13.06
N ARG A 41 19.90 0.20 12.03
CA ARG A 41 20.14 -1.23 12.18
C ARG A 41 21.55 -1.47 12.72
N THR A 42 21.64 -2.00 13.92
CA THR A 42 22.79 -2.81 14.33
C THR A 42 22.65 -4.18 13.65
N THR A 43 23.71 -4.70 13.10
CA THR A 43 23.80 -5.94 12.31
C THR A 43 23.64 -7.23 13.15
N ALA A 44 22.80 -7.24 14.17
CA ALA A 44 22.41 -8.44 14.88
C ALA A 44 21.39 -9.21 14.04
N ALA A 45 21.60 -10.53 13.88
CA ALA A 45 20.67 -11.42 13.20
C ALA A 45 19.26 -11.21 13.75
N SER A 46 18.33 -10.78 12.87
CA SER A 46 16.94 -10.56 13.27
C SER A 46 16.35 -11.88 13.76
N PRO A 47 15.71 -11.91 14.94
CA PRO A 47 15.00 -13.08 15.39
C PRO A 47 13.93 -13.46 14.37
N THR A 48 13.78 -14.73 14.08
CA THR A 48 12.70 -15.28 13.25
C THR A 48 11.37 -14.84 13.85
N TYR A 49 10.69 -13.86 13.21
CA TYR A 49 9.37 -13.45 13.65
C TYR A 49 8.39 -14.59 13.36
N THR A 50 7.95 -15.23 14.42
CA THR A 50 6.75 -16.07 14.38
C THR A 50 5.58 -15.14 14.72
N PRO A 51 4.62 -14.89 13.79
CA PRO A 51 3.43 -14.10 14.13
C PRO A 51 2.77 -14.74 15.35
N PRO A 52 2.29 -13.94 16.32
CA PRO A 52 1.59 -14.50 17.48
C PRO A 52 0.45 -15.39 16.98
N PRO A 53 0.19 -16.54 17.62
CA PRO A 53 -0.96 -17.38 17.28
C PRO A 53 -2.20 -16.49 17.36
N ILE A 54 -3.06 -16.58 16.35
CA ILE A 54 -4.31 -15.83 16.27
C ILE A 54 -5.12 -16.25 17.52
N PRO A 55 -5.41 -15.34 18.48
CA PRO A 55 -6.43 -15.64 19.47
C PRO A 55 -7.70 -15.98 18.69
N ASN A 56 -8.41 -17.04 19.05
CA ASN A 56 -9.63 -17.50 18.37
C ASN A 56 -10.44 -16.29 17.92
N ALA A 57 -10.41 -16.03 16.61
CA ALA A 57 -11.17 -14.92 16.05
C ALA A 57 -12.65 -15.23 16.31
N PRO A 58 -13.42 -14.32 16.95
CA PRO A 58 -14.84 -14.53 17.07
C PRO A 58 -15.42 -14.66 15.66
N ALA A 59 -16.47 -15.46 15.52
CA ALA A 59 -17.11 -15.90 14.27
C ALA A 59 -17.81 -14.77 13.49
N GLY A 60 -17.09 -13.72 13.17
CA GLY A 60 -17.37 -12.79 12.09
C GLY A 60 -16.44 -13.19 10.95
N GLY A 61 -16.98 -13.76 9.86
CA GLY A 61 -16.25 -14.44 8.82
C GLY A 61 -14.95 -13.74 8.41
N SER A 62 -13.82 -14.44 8.56
CA SER A 62 -12.53 -13.99 8.05
C SER A 62 -12.64 -13.65 6.57
N THR A 63 -12.05 -12.54 6.16
CA THR A 63 -12.02 -12.17 4.73
C THR A 63 -11.31 -13.27 3.96
N ASN A 64 -11.99 -13.86 2.98
CA ASN A 64 -11.36 -14.83 2.09
C ASN A 64 -10.31 -14.12 1.23
N VAL A 65 -9.05 -14.49 1.41
CA VAL A 65 -7.92 -13.96 0.65
C VAL A 65 -7.60 -14.97 -0.46
N LEU A 66 -7.70 -14.51 -1.70
CA LEU A 66 -7.28 -15.30 -2.86
C LEU A 66 -5.75 -15.48 -2.81
N PRO A 67 -5.26 -16.72 -2.89
CA PRO A 67 -3.83 -16.99 -2.74
C PRO A 67 -3.04 -16.41 -3.91
N ARG A 68 -1.75 -16.16 -3.68
CA ARG A 68 -0.83 -15.68 -4.71
C ARG A 68 -0.89 -16.51 -6.01
N SER A 69 -1.07 -17.81 -5.92
CA SER A 69 -1.18 -18.72 -7.07
C SER A 69 -2.37 -18.42 -7.99
N ALA A 70 -3.36 -17.66 -7.52
CA ALA A 70 -4.52 -17.28 -8.33
C ALA A 70 -4.19 -16.21 -9.39
N TRP A 71 -3.04 -15.52 -9.29
CA TRP A 71 -2.65 -14.47 -10.23
C TRP A 71 -1.18 -14.52 -10.67
N ALA A 72 -0.27 -14.97 -9.80
CA ALA A 72 1.16 -14.95 -10.08
C ALA A 72 1.55 -16.13 -10.97
N LYS A 73 2.11 -15.84 -12.15
CA LYS A 73 2.65 -16.84 -13.07
C LYS A 73 4.01 -17.39 -12.64
N MET A 74 4.70 -16.67 -11.76
CA MET A 74 6.05 -17.00 -11.28
C MET A 74 6.16 -16.71 -9.77
N GLY A 75 7.08 -17.40 -9.11
CA GLY A 75 7.49 -17.12 -7.75
C GLY A 75 8.13 -15.73 -7.59
N VAL A 76 8.70 -15.49 -6.41
CA VAL A 76 9.47 -14.26 -6.14
C VAL A 76 10.68 -14.20 -7.07
N ALA A 77 10.84 -13.07 -7.75
CA ALA A 77 11.87 -12.93 -8.78
C ALA A 77 13.31 -12.93 -8.21
N ARG A 78 13.51 -12.42 -6.99
CA ARG A 78 14.84 -12.27 -6.36
C ARG A 78 14.78 -12.47 -4.85
N MET A 79 14.86 -13.71 -4.40
CA MET A 79 14.78 -14.06 -2.97
C MET A 79 15.89 -13.43 -2.12
N ASN A 80 17.08 -13.23 -2.67
CA ASN A 80 18.23 -12.60 -1.99
C ASN A 80 18.07 -11.09 -1.76
N ASN A 81 17.09 -10.45 -2.42
CA ASN A 81 16.76 -9.02 -2.24
C ASN A 81 15.55 -8.83 -1.32
N ILE A 82 15.13 -9.86 -0.59
CA ILE A 82 14.01 -9.81 0.34
C ILE A 82 14.53 -9.63 1.77
N VAL A 83 13.85 -8.75 2.52
CA VAL A 83 14.15 -8.48 3.93
C VAL A 83 13.01 -9.02 4.79
N PRO A 84 13.27 -9.73 5.89
CA PRO A 84 12.24 -10.15 6.84
C PRO A 84 11.44 -8.97 7.39
N MET A 85 10.11 -9.14 7.58
CA MET A 85 9.23 -8.07 8.05
C MET A 85 9.46 -7.70 9.52
N GLY A 86 9.62 -8.66 10.39
CA GLY A 86 9.47 -8.42 11.83
C GLY A 86 8.00 -8.21 12.24
N GLY A 87 7.72 -7.49 13.32
CA GLY A 87 6.38 -7.14 13.75
C GLY A 87 5.71 -6.12 12.83
N ILE A 88 4.37 -6.06 12.84
CA ILE A 88 3.60 -5.05 12.10
C ILE A 88 3.02 -4.08 13.10
N ASP A 89 3.27 -2.79 12.90
CA ASP A 89 2.81 -1.71 13.76
C ASP A 89 2.07 -0.60 13.02
N ARG A 90 2.01 -0.66 11.69
CA ARG A 90 1.26 0.30 10.84
C ARG A 90 0.72 -0.37 9.59
N ILE A 91 -0.29 0.27 8.99
CA ILE A 91 -0.91 -0.13 7.74
C ILE A 91 -0.90 1.06 6.81
N THR A 92 -0.52 0.86 5.54
CA THR A 92 -0.57 1.91 4.52
C THR A 92 -1.41 1.47 3.34
N VAL A 93 -2.39 2.31 2.96
CA VAL A 93 -3.27 2.09 1.82
C VAL A 93 -2.74 2.86 0.61
N HIS A 94 -2.73 2.19 -0.54
CA HIS A 94 -2.22 2.67 -1.81
C HIS A 94 -3.23 2.46 -2.93
N HIS A 95 -2.94 3.04 -4.09
CA HIS A 95 -3.49 2.63 -5.37
C HIS A 95 -2.38 2.09 -6.29
N ASP A 96 -2.75 1.44 -7.40
CA ASP A 96 -1.76 1.05 -8.41
C ASP A 96 -1.33 2.25 -9.28
N GLY A 97 -2.16 3.30 -9.38
CA GLY A 97 -1.84 4.56 -10.04
C GLY A 97 -1.62 4.45 -11.56
N MET A 98 -1.94 3.31 -12.16
CA MET A 98 -1.92 3.14 -13.62
C MET A 98 -3.20 3.78 -14.21
N ASN A 99 -3.65 3.39 -15.40
CA ASN A 99 -4.93 3.84 -15.94
C ASN A 99 -6.10 3.41 -15.07
N ALA A 100 -7.24 4.11 -15.14
CA ALA A 100 -8.49 3.73 -14.47
C ALA A 100 -8.82 2.25 -14.70
N PHE A 101 -9.27 1.57 -13.63
CA PHE A 101 -9.56 0.14 -13.67
C PHE A 101 -10.86 -0.15 -12.92
N ASN A 102 -11.93 -0.44 -13.64
CA ASN A 102 -13.27 -0.69 -13.11
C ASN A 102 -13.76 -2.13 -13.34
N SER A 103 -12.95 -2.99 -13.96
CA SER A 103 -13.35 -4.37 -14.23
C SER A 103 -13.55 -5.16 -12.95
N THR A 104 -14.70 -5.80 -12.82
CA THR A 104 -15.02 -6.74 -11.74
C THR A 104 -14.69 -8.20 -12.11
N ASP A 105 -14.22 -8.42 -13.34
CA ASP A 105 -13.78 -9.75 -13.77
C ASP A 105 -12.50 -10.18 -13.04
N GLN A 106 -12.50 -11.43 -12.57
CA GLN A 106 -11.41 -11.96 -11.77
C GLN A 106 -10.12 -12.14 -12.59
N SER A 107 -10.22 -12.56 -13.84
CA SER A 107 -9.06 -12.77 -14.70
C SER A 107 -8.40 -11.45 -15.10
N SER A 108 -9.21 -10.41 -15.31
CA SER A 108 -8.73 -9.03 -15.55
C SER A 108 -8.00 -8.49 -14.32
N ALA A 109 -8.54 -8.70 -13.12
CA ALA A 109 -7.88 -8.30 -11.88
C ALA A 109 -6.54 -9.04 -11.67
N ALA A 110 -6.52 -10.36 -11.87
CA ALA A 110 -5.30 -11.17 -11.80
C ALA A 110 -4.23 -10.67 -12.79
N SER A 111 -4.63 -10.38 -14.02
CA SER A 111 -3.73 -9.82 -15.05
C SER A 111 -3.18 -8.45 -14.65
N ARG A 112 -4.00 -7.59 -14.04
CA ARG A 112 -3.57 -6.26 -13.56
C ARG A 112 -2.56 -6.39 -12.42
N ILE A 113 -2.77 -7.30 -11.48
CA ILE A 113 -1.82 -7.55 -10.37
C ILE A 113 -0.47 -8.02 -10.92
N GLU A 114 -0.49 -8.93 -11.89
CA GLU A 114 0.74 -9.40 -12.56
C GLU A 114 1.47 -8.28 -13.31
N GLN A 115 0.75 -7.37 -13.97
CA GLN A 115 1.34 -6.18 -14.61
C GLN A 115 2.04 -5.28 -13.57
N VAL A 116 1.42 -5.04 -12.41
CA VAL A 116 2.05 -4.29 -11.31
C VAL A 116 3.32 -4.99 -10.85
N ARG A 117 3.29 -6.33 -10.65
CA ARG A 117 4.47 -7.10 -10.26
C ARG A 117 5.59 -6.96 -11.28
N GLN A 118 5.28 -7.10 -12.58
CA GLN A 118 6.26 -6.96 -13.66
C GLN A 118 6.87 -5.56 -13.71
N SER A 119 6.07 -4.51 -13.50
CA SER A 119 6.57 -3.15 -13.38
C SER A 119 7.51 -3.00 -12.18
N HIS A 120 7.12 -3.55 -11.03
CA HIS A 120 7.91 -3.46 -9.80
C HIS A 120 9.25 -4.20 -9.92
N THR A 121 9.28 -5.40 -10.51
CA THR A 121 10.54 -6.17 -10.66
C THR A 121 11.55 -5.54 -11.62
N LYS A 122 11.14 -4.52 -12.38
CA LYS A 122 12.03 -3.69 -13.21
C LYS A 122 12.53 -2.44 -12.48
N ARG A 123 11.96 -2.10 -11.32
CA ARG A 123 12.40 -0.93 -10.53
C ARG A 123 13.68 -1.25 -9.78
N LYS A 124 14.47 -0.20 -9.58
CA LYS A 124 15.64 -0.23 -8.70
C LYS A 124 15.34 0.51 -7.41
N ALA A 125 15.81 -0.02 -6.30
CA ALA A 125 15.96 0.72 -5.06
C ALA A 125 17.07 1.78 -5.21
N ARG A 126 17.20 2.66 -4.23
CA ARG A 126 18.18 3.75 -4.28
C ARG A 126 19.65 3.28 -4.39
N ASP A 127 19.93 2.12 -3.83
CA ASP A 127 21.24 1.45 -3.92
C ASP A 127 21.50 0.74 -5.26
N GLY A 128 20.57 0.87 -6.22
CA GLY A 128 20.62 0.22 -7.52
C GLY A 128 20.10 -1.22 -7.54
N THR A 129 19.75 -1.79 -6.38
CA THR A 129 19.22 -3.15 -6.26
C THR A 129 17.83 -3.25 -6.90
N LEU A 130 17.61 -4.24 -7.76
CA LEU A 130 16.29 -4.49 -8.34
C LEU A 130 15.32 -5.01 -7.29
N TRP A 131 14.07 -4.54 -7.35
CA TRP A 131 13.03 -5.02 -6.46
C TRP A 131 12.78 -6.52 -6.64
N ALA A 132 12.58 -7.19 -5.53
CA ALA A 132 12.43 -8.65 -5.51
C ALA A 132 11.10 -9.13 -6.08
N ASP A 133 10.04 -8.34 -5.94
CA ASP A 133 8.66 -8.76 -6.22
C ASP A 133 7.72 -7.56 -6.21
N ILE A 134 6.38 -7.82 -6.33
CA ILE A 134 5.35 -6.83 -6.01
C ILE A 134 5.62 -6.20 -4.64
N GLY A 135 5.44 -4.90 -4.51
CA GLY A 135 5.77 -4.16 -3.29
C GLY A 135 4.72 -4.27 -2.19
N TYR A 136 3.50 -4.70 -2.50
CA TYR A 136 2.34 -4.70 -1.59
C TYR A 136 2.05 -6.10 -1.06
N HIS A 137 1.54 -6.18 0.19
CA HIS A 137 1.20 -7.46 0.84
C HIS A 137 -0.17 -7.96 0.42
N TYR A 138 -1.12 -7.06 0.25
CA TYR A 138 -2.47 -7.38 -0.21
C TYR A 138 -2.93 -6.43 -1.30
N VAL A 139 -3.85 -6.92 -2.11
CA VAL A 139 -4.49 -6.15 -3.18
C VAL A 139 -6.00 -6.27 -3.05
N ILE A 140 -6.72 -5.15 -3.21
CA ILE A 140 -8.19 -5.11 -3.23
C ILE A 140 -8.63 -4.68 -4.63
N ASP A 141 -9.39 -5.55 -5.31
CA ASP A 141 -9.89 -5.27 -6.65
C ASP A 141 -11.25 -4.58 -6.66
N PRO A 142 -11.76 -4.09 -7.83
CA PRO A 142 -13.05 -3.41 -7.92
C PRO A 142 -14.26 -4.25 -7.50
N ALA A 143 -14.18 -5.57 -7.52
CA ALA A 143 -15.22 -6.46 -7.01
C ALA A 143 -15.17 -6.64 -5.48
N GLY A 144 -14.17 -6.06 -4.81
CA GLY A 144 -13.94 -6.19 -3.37
C GLY A 144 -13.27 -7.51 -2.96
N ARG A 145 -12.66 -8.25 -3.89
CA ARG A 145 -11.85 -9.42 -3.55
C ARG A 145 -10.51 -8.97 -3.00
N VAL A 146 -10.01 -9.69 -2.00
CA VAL A 146 -8.67 -9.49 -1.45
C VAL A 146 -7.75 -10.57 -2.02
N TRP A 147 -6.58 -10.15 -2.48
CA TRP A 147 -5.58 -11.03 -3.09
C TRP A 147 -4.29 -10.94 -2.28
N GLU A 148 -3.64 -12.08 -2.07
CA GLU A 148 -2.30 -12.13 -1.51
C GLU A 148 -1.30 -11.58 -2.54
N GLY A 149 -0.47 -10.63 -2.10
CA GLY A 149 0.63 -10.07 -2.89
C GLY A 149 1.97 -10.64 -2.48
N ARG A 150 2.85 -9.80 -1.89
CA ARG A 150 4.08 -10.24 -1.24
C ARG A 150 3.73 -10.89 0.09
N SER A 151 4.36 -12.01 0.40
CA SER A 151 4.17 -12.64 1.70
C SER A 151 4.44 -11.66 2.85
N ILE A 152 3.56 -11.68 3.85
CA ILE A 152 3.65 -10.82 5.05
C ILE A 152 4.90 -11.10 5.89
N GLN A 153 5.60 -12.20 5.67
CA GLN A 153 6.87 -12.51 6.33
C GLN A 153 8.01 -11.57 5.90
N TYR A 154 7.83 -10.82 4.81
CA TYR A 154 8.86 -9.98 4.22
C TYR A 154 8.39 -8.53 4.16
N GLN A 155 9.33 -7.60 4.34
CA GLN A 155 9.08 -6.18 4.16
C GLN A 155 8.56 -5.89 2.75
N GLY A 156 7.57 -5.01 2.67
CA GLY A 156 7.10 -4.47 1.42
C GLY A 156 8.17 -3.61 0.71
N ALA A 157 7.81 -3.10 -0.46
CA ALA A 157 8.53 -2.06 -1.17
C ALA A 157 7.50 -1.06 -1.69
N HIS A 158 6.82 -0.36 -0.77
CA HIS A 158 5.68 0.49 -1.09
C HIS A 158 5.74 1.90 -0.49
N VAL A 159 6.54 2.12 0.57
CA VAL A 159 6.84 3.45 1.13
C VAL A 159 8.34 3.53 1.38
N GLU A 160 9.05 4.26 0.54
CA GLU A 160 10.50 4.40 0.66
C GLU A 160 10.89 4.88 2.07
N PHE A 161 11.88 4.24 2.71
CA PHE A 161 12.35 4.43 4.08
C PHE A 161 11.32 4.10 5.19
N ASN A 162 10.13 3.63 4.85
CA ASN A 162 9.05 3.33 5.79
C ASN A 162 8.40 1.95 5.52
N ASN A 163 9.14 1.00 4.94
CA ASN A 163 8.63 -0.35 4.66
C ASN A 163 8.70 -1.28 5.87
N GLU A 164 9.62 -1.03 6.80
CA GLU A 164 9.77 -1.82 8.02
C GLU A 164 8.50 -1.69 8.89
N HIS A 165 8.01 -2.82 9.41
CA HIS A 165 6.81 -2.91 10.24
C HIS A 165 5.52 -2.38 9.58
N ASN A 166 5.51 -2.22 8.25
CA ASN A 166 4.45 -1.56 7.50
C ASN A 166 3.73 -2.51 6.54
N LEU A 167 2.46 -2.81 6.86
CA LEU A 167 1.58 -3.59 6.01
C LEU A 167 1.07 -2.74 4.85
N GLY A 168 1.45 -3.05 3.62
CA GLY A 168 0.98 -2.35 2.42
C GLY A 168 -0.25 -3.03 1.80
N ILE A 169 -1.32 -2.27 1.63
CA ILE A 169 -2.56 -2.69 0.96
C ILE A 169 -2.75 -1.81 -0.27
N MET A 170 -2.84 -2.41 -1.46
CA MET A 170 -3.06 -1.68 -2.72
C MET A 170 -4.49 -1.91 -3.21
N CYS A 171 -5.17 -0.83 -3.60
CA CYS A 171 -6.44 -0.89 -4.33
C CYS A 171 -6.17 -0.78 -5.83
N LEU A 172 -6.73 -1.68 -6.65
CA LEU A 172 -6.61 -1.61 -8.11
C LEU A 172 -7.42 -0.42 -8.64
N GLY A 173 -6.74 0.45 -9.36
CA GLY A 173 -7.31 1.62 -10.01
C GLY A 173 -6.45 2.88 -9.88
N ASN A 174 -6.84 3.95 -10.61
CA ASN A 174 -6.30 5.28 -10.46
C ASN A 174 -7.35 6.21 -9.85
N TYR A 175 -7.22 6.51 -8.57
CA TYR A 175 -8.24 7.28 -7.85
C TYR A 175 -8.06 8.80 -7.93
N ASN A 176 -7.21 9.26 -8.83
CA ASN A 176 -7.29 10.62 -9.37
C ASN A 176 -8.36 10.70 -10.48
N ASP A 177 -8.55 9.61 -11.25
CA ASP A 177 -9.43 9.57 -12.43
C ASP A 177 -10.74 8.81 -12.17
N GLN A 178 -10.82 8.02 -11.09
CA GLN A 178 -11.98 7.21 -10.74
C GLN A 178 -12.29 7.29 -9.25
N ARG A 179 -13.45 6.74 -8.86
CA ARG A 179 -13.81 6.54 -7.45
C ARG A 179 -13.71 5.07 -7.06
N PRO A 180 -13.32 4.75 -5.81
CA PRO A 180 -13.39 3.36 -5.35
C PRO A 180 -14.84 2.88 -5.39
N THR A 181 -15.05 1.64 -5.85
CA THR A 181 -16.38 1.02 -5.90
C THR A 181 -16.97 0.84 -4.50
N ALA A 182 -18.26 0.63 -4.39
CA ALA A 182 -18.90 0.32 -3.12
C ALA A 182 -18.32 -0.97 -2.50
N ALA A 183 -18.04 -1.98 -3.33
CA ALA A 183 -17.43 -3.23 -2.91
C ALA A 183 -15.99 -3.02 -2.39
N GLN A 184 -15.17 -2.21 -3.07
CA GLN A 184 -13.84 -1.86 -2.58
C GLN A 184 -13.89 -1.15 -1.23
N LYS A 185 -14.77 -0.15 -1.09
CA LYS A 185 -14.93 0.59 0.17
C LYS A 185 -15.33 -0.33 1.33
N ALA A 186 -16.33 -1.17 1.14
CA ALA A 186 -16.76 -2.13 2.14
C ALA A 186 -15.65 -3.13 2.53
N THR A 187 -14.84 -3.54 1.54
CA THR A 187 -13.71 -4.45 1.79
C THR A 187 -12.55 -3.74 2.49
N ILE A 188 -12.24 -2.48 2.13
CA ILE A 188 -11.26 -1.68 2.86
C ILE A 188 -11.63 -1.63 4.34
N ASP A 189 -12.86 -1.25 4.67
CA ASP A 189 -13.31 -1.13 6.05
C ASP A 189 -13.19 -2.43 6.83
N ARG A 190 -13.70 -3.52 6.26
CA ARG A 190 -13.69 -4.85 6.88
C ARG A 190 -12.27 -5.40 7.01
N PHE A 191 -11.52 -5.41 5.91
CA PHE A 191 -10.20 -6.05 5.85
C PHE A 191 -9.15 -5.27 6.63
N VAL A 192 -9.14 -3.93 6.54
CA VAL A 192 -8.23 -3.10 7.35
C VAL A 192 -8.53 -3.27 8.84
N ALA A 193 -9.83 -3.26 9.24
CA ALA A 193 -10.20 -3.53 10.64
C ALA A 193 -9.73 -4.92 11.12
N GLU A 194 -9.83 -5.94 10.25
CA GLU A 194 -9.32 -7.28 10.54
C GLU A 194 -7.81 -7.28 10.76
N GLN A 195 -7.04 -6.60 9.90
CA GLN A 195 -5.59 -6.50 10.05
C GLN A 195 -5.20 -5.65 11.28
N MET A 196 -5.92 -4.56 11.57
CA MET A 196 -5.72 -3.77 12.79
C MET A 196 -5.84 -4.63 14.04
N ARG A 197 -6.89 -5.45 14.14
CA ARG A 197 -7.07 -6.39 15.26
C ARG A 197 -5.96 -7.44 15.32
N ARG A 198 -5.68 -8.05 14.18
CA ARG A 198 -4.66 -9.12 14.07
C ARG A 198 -3.29 -8.68 14.58
N TYR A 199 -2.89 -7.46 14.22
CA TYR A 199 -1.55 -6.94 14.54
C TYR A 199 -1.58 -5.89 15.66
N ARG A 200 -2.75 -5.62 16.27
CA ARG A 200 -2.93 -4.60 17.31
C ARG A 200 -2.52 -3.20 16.84
N VAL A 201 -2.76 -2.89 15.57
CA VAL A 201 -2.47 -1.59 14.99
C VAL A 201 -3.59 -0.61 15.35
N PRO A 202 -3.32 0.49 16.05
CA PRO A 202 -4.35 1.49 16.34
C PRO A 202 -4.75 2.24 15.08
N ILE A 203 -5.99 2.78 15.04
CA ILE A 203 -6.52 3.49 13.88
C ILE A 203 -5.66 4.71 13.48
N THR A 204 -4.98 5.31 14.46
CA THR A 204 -4.05 6.43 14.26
C THR A 204 -2.77 6.02 13.51
N ARG A 205 -2.52 4.73 13.32
CA ARG A 205 -1.39 4.19 12.55
C ARG A 205 -1.84 3.51 11.24
N VAL A 206 -3.07 3.75 10.82
CA VAL A 206 -3.56 3.43 9.49
C VAL A 206 -3.41 4.68 8.62
N TYR A 207 -2.58 4.63 7.62
CA TYR A 207 -2.19 5.75 6.76
C TYR A 207 -2.58 5.50 5.31
N THR A 208 -2.56 6.55 4.52
CA THR A 208 -2.35 6.46 3.08
C THR A 208 -0.91 6.81 2.74
N HIS A 209 -0.47 6.52 1.51
CA HIS A 209 0.92 6.79 1.12
C HIS A 209 1.26 8.28 1.22
N GLN A 210 0.38 9.17 0.74
CA GLN A 210 0.63 10.62 0.78
C GLN A 210 0.68 11.20 2.20
N GLU A 211 0.17 10.50 3.20
CA GLU A 211 0.27 10.93 4.60
C GLU A 211 1.64 10.62 5.21
N ILE A 212 2.45 9.80 4.54
CA ILE A 212 3.80 9.45 4.98
C ILE A 212 4.86 10.13 4.12
N ARG A 213 4.60 10.27 2.81
CA ARG A 213 5.54 10.84 1.83
C ARG A 213 4.80 11.69 0.81
N SER A 214 5.49 12.71 0.26
CA SER A 214 4.97 13.49 -0.86
C SER A 214 4.77 12.61 -2.09
N THR A 215 3.50 12.38 -2.48
CA THR A 215 3.07 11.57 -3.62
C THR A 215 1.58 11.78 -3.87
N GLU A 216 1.11 11.52 -5.07
CA GLU A 216 -0.33 11.50 -5.39
C GLU A 216 -1.05 10.21 -4.92
N CYS A 217 -0.31 9.18 -4.52
CA CYS A 217 -0.88 7.92 -4.04
C CYS A 217 -1.53 8.12 -2.65
N PRO A 218 -2.78 7.70 -2.44
CA PRO A 218 -3.59 6.75 -3.21
C PRO A 218 -4.54 7.39 -4.23
N GLY A 219 -4.38 8.64 -4.60
CA GLY A 219 -5.28 9.41 -5.43
C GLY A 219 -6.38 10.12 -4.63
N ALA A 220 -6.86 11.25 -5.16
CA ALA A 220 -7.72 12.18 -4.42
C ALA A 220 -8.99 11.53 -3.86
N SER A 221 -9.69 10.70 -4.65
CA SER A 221 -10.97 10.11 -4.21
C SER A 221 -10.80 8.99 -3.18
N LEU A 222 -9.74 8.19 -3.25
CA LEU A 222 -9.45 7.18 -2.22
C LEU A 222 -8.90 7.84 -0.96
N GLN A 223 -8.09 8.89 -1.08
CA GLN A 223 -7.64 9.68 0.08
C GLN A 223 -8.83 10.24 0.86
N ALA A 224 -9.77 10.91 0.17
CA ALA A 224 -10.97 11.46 0.80
C ALA A 224 -11.77 10.34 1.53
N TYR A 225 -11.91 9.18 0.90
CA TYR A 225 -12.56 8.03 1.53
C TYR A 225 -11.81 7.55 2.78
N MET A 226 -10.48 7.42 2.73
CA MET A 226 -9.68 6.98 3.87
C MET A 226 -9.76 7.96 5.06
N VAL A 227 -9.79 9.26 4.80
CA VAL A 227 -10.03 10.27 5.85
C VAL A 227 -11.42 10.09 6.46
N GLN A 228 -12.45 9.95 5.64
CA GLN A 228 -13.83 9.76 6.08
C GLN A 228 -13.99 8.49 6.92
N THR A 229 -13.52 7.35 6.44
CA THR A 229 -13.76 6.05 7.10
C THR A 229 -13.01 5.88 8.42
N ARG A 230 -11.88 6.58 8.60
CA ARG A 230 -11.14 6.66 9.88
C ARG A 230 -11.71 7.68 10.84
N GLY A 231 -12.56 8.60 10.38
CA GLY A 231 -13.19 9.64 11.21
C GLY A 231 -14.09 9.08 12.30
N TYR A 232 -14.62 9.95 13.17
CA TYR A 232 -15.38 9.56 14.36
C TYR A 232 -16.59 8.65 14.05
N SER A 233 -17.37 8.97 13.02
CA SER A 233 -18.52 8.17 12.54
C SER A 233 -18.18 7.26 11.35
N GLY A 234 -16.90 7.08 11.04
CA GLY A 234 -16.47 6.32 9.87
C GLY A 234 -16.61 4.82 10.05
N MET A 235 -16.85 4.12 8.94
CA MET A 235 -17.14 2.69 8.94
C MET A 235 -15.98 1.84 9.45
N LEU A 236 -14.72 2.21 9.17
CA LEU A 236 -13.55 1.52 9.71
C LEU A 236 -13.50 1.63 11.24
N ARG A 237 -13.76 2.81 11.79
CA ARG A 237 -13.83 3.01 13.24
C ARG A 237 -14.98 2.21 13.87
N LEU A 238 -16.16 2.21 13.25
CA LEU A 238 -17.30 1.42 13.70
C LEU A 238 -17.05 -0.09 13.60
N ALA A 239 -16.35 -0.56 12.57
CA ALA A 239 -15.96 -1.96 12.44
C ALA A 239 -14.99 -2.42 13.55
N MET A 240 -14.18 -1.52 14.09
CA MET A 240 -13.36 -1.81 15.27
C MET A 240 -14.19 -1.91 16.55
N ALA A 241 -15.13 -0.98 16.78
CA ALA A 241 -15.93 -0.91 18.01
C ALA A 241 -16.91 -2.10 18.18
N ARG A 242 -17.47 -2.62 17.08
CA ARG A 242 -18.46 -3.72 17.11
C ARG A 242 -17.94 -5.04 17.70
N THR A 243 -16.65 -5.27 17.67
CA THR A 243 -16.04 -6.51 18.20
C THR A 243 -15.71 -6.41 19.68
N ASP A 244 -15.52 -5.22 20.23
CA ASP A 244 -15.29 -5.04 21.65
C ASP A 244 -16.59 -5.30 22.46
N SER A 245 -17.77 -5.04 21.85
CA SER A 245 -19.07 -5.30 22.45
C SER A 245 -19.52 -6.78 22.39
N ALA A 246 -18.87 -7.62 21.61
CA ALA A 246 -19.17 -9.05 21.52
C ALA A 246 -18.35 -9.92 22.49
N LEU A 247 -17.52 -9.29 23.30
CA LEU A 247 -16.63 -9.95 24.29
C LEU A 247 -17.07 -9.68 25.75
N VAL A 248 -18.26 -9.08 25.96
CA VAL A 248 -18.86 -8.82 27.29
C VAL A 248 -20.03 -9.74 27.55
#